data_e4d8cf23562e2f1601eb7918337aa0f6
#
_entry.id   e4d8cf23562e2f1601eb7918337aa0f6
#
_cell.length_a   1.000
_cell.length_b   1.000
_cell.length_c   1.000
_cell.angle_alpha   90.00
_cell.angle_beta   90.00
_cell.angle_gamma   90.00
#
_symmetry.space_group_name_H-M   'P 1'
#
loop_
_entity.id
_entity.type
_entity.pdbx_description
1 polymer ?
#
loop_
_entity_poly.entity_id
_entity_poly.type
_entity_poly.pdbx_seq_one_letter_code
_entity_poly.pdbx_strand_id
1 'polypeptide(L)'
;INELSYRADGQSGMNFCLKPSTNDTIEIGSKTRIGDGLLSLALFQTDTDDEIVVDSSSGGRTTYKNAGKTRRQGAELAWDQRFAGDFRVNASWTWLDATYRSNVCNEQDCNGNRMPGIARNMGFASIGYVPEDGWYAGTEARYMGDIMADDENTAKAPSYTLVGLFTGYKYNYHNLTVDLFGRVDNLFDKEYVGSVIVNESNGRYYEPSPGRNYGVGMNIAWRFE
;
A
#
# COMPACT_ATOMS: atom_id res chain seq x y z
N ILE A 1 9.43 4.96 18.02
CA ILE A 1 9.13 5.06 19.48
C ILE A 1 8.12 3.98 19.88
N ASN A 2 7.15 3.62 19.02
CA ASN A 2 6.18 2.55 19.32
C ASN A 2 6.86 1.18 19.47
N GLU A 3 7.92 0.94 18.71
CA GLU A 3 8.71 -0.29 18.72
C GLU A 3 9.39 -0.53 20.08
N LEU A 4 9.66 0.54 20.83
CA LEU A 4 10.26 0.48 22.16
C LEU A 4 9.24 0.27 23.29
N SER A 5 7.92 0.33 23.02
CA SER A 5 6.89 0.44 24.06
C SER A 5 6.72 -0.81 24.91
N TYR A 6 7.02 -1.98 24.37
CA TYR A 6 6.83 -3.26 25.05
C TYR A 6 8.07 -4.15 24.92
N ARG A 7 8.46 -4.77 26.02
CA ARG A 7 9.54 -5.74 26.04
C ARG A 7 9.04 -7.11 25.53
N ALA A 8 9.88 -7.76 24.71
CA ALA A 8 9.56 -9.10 24.17
C ALA A 8 9.52 -10.21 25.25
N ASP A 9 10.23 -9.99 26.40
CA ASP A 9 10.25 -10.94 27.53
C ASP A 9 9.02 -10.82 28.46
N GLY A 10 8.04 -9.97 28.11
CA GLY A 10 6.82 -9.77 28.89
C GLY A 10 6.99 -8.96 30.19
N GLN A 11 8.19 -8.51 30.51
CA GLN A 11 8.46 -7.67 31.66
C GLN A 11 7.98 -6.23 31.44
N SER A 12 7.75 -5.51 32.53
CA SER A 12 7.41 -4.09 32.45
C SER A 12 8.62 -3.25 32.02
N GLY A 13 8.38 -2.20 31.25
CA GLY A 13 9.40 -1.25 30.78
C GLY A 13 9.56 -1.21 29.27
N MET A 14 10.49 -0.39 28.80
CA MET A 14 10.74 -0.18 27.37
C MET A 14 11.79 -1.17 26.85
N ASN A 15 11.65 -1.52 25.55
CA ASN A 15 12.57 -2.40 24.85
C ASN A 15 13.83 -1.66 24.37
N PHE A 16 14.75 -1.34 25.27
CA PHE A 16 16.00 -0.66 24.92
C PHE A 16 17.07 -1.59 24.31
N CYS A 17 16.77 -2.88 24.13
CA CYS A 17 17.68 -3.82 23.50
C CYS A 17 17.63 -3.77 21.96
N LEU A 18 16.68 -3.07 21.38
CA LEU A 18 16.61 -2.90 19.92
C LEU A 18 17.79 -2.06 19.43
N LYS A 19 18.44 -2.58 18.41
CA LYS A 19 19.49 -1.88 17.68
C LYS A 19 18.87 -1.03 16.56
N PRO A 20 19.48 0.09 16.17
CA PRO A 20 19.04 0.84 14.98
C PRO A 20 19.29 0.01 13.71
N SER A 21 18.33 0.02 12.81
CA SER A 21 18.47 -0.56 11.46
C SER A 21 19.34 0.32 10.58
N THR A 22 20.15 -0.28 9.72
CA THR A 22 20.93 0.40 8.68
C THR A 22 20.56 -0.12 7.30
N ASN A 23 20.41 0.79 6.32
CA ASN A 23 19.95 0.45 4.98
C ASN A 23 20.96 0.90 3.93
N ASP A 24 21.23 0.01 2.98
CA ASP A 24 21.93 0.33 1.73
C ASP A 24 20.98 0.14 0.56
N THR A 25 20.77 1.19 -0.23
CA THR A 25 19.83 1.17 -1.37
C THR A 25 20.55 1.54 -2.68
N ILE A 26 20.29 0.74 -3.70
CA ILE A 26 20.67 1.03 -5.10
C ILE A 26 19.38 1.12 -5.90
N GLU A 27 19.23 2.20 -6.67
CA GLU A 27 18.08 2.42 -7.56
C GLU A 27 18.54 2.92 -8.91
N ILE A 28 17.88 2.44 -9.97
CA ILE A 28 17.96 2.98 -11.32
C ILE A 28 16.57 3.23 -11.85
N GLY A 29 16.35 4.40 -12.42
CA GLY A 29 15.04 4.78 -12.92
C GLY A 29 15.07 5.60 -14.20
N SER A 30 13.94 5.64 -14.89
CA SER A 30 13.71 6.45 -16.08
C SER A 30 12.37 7.13 -16.00
N LYS A 31 12.31 8.37 -16.48
CA LYS A 31 11.06 9.13 -16.70
C LYS A 31 11.04 9.63 -18.13
N THR A 32 10.05 9.20 -18.89
CA THR A 32 9.92 9.51 -20.32
C THR A 32 8.57 10.15 -20.62
N ARG A 33 8.56 11.23 -21.34
CA ARG A 33 7.31 11.82 -21.88
C ARG A 33 6.89 11.07 -23.13
N ILE A 34 5.60 10.67 -23.17
CA ILE A 34 4.97 10.04 -24.33
C ILE A 34 3.76 10.88 -24.69
N GLY A 35 3.89 11.74 -25.72
CA GLY A 35 2.86 12.76 -26.00
C GLY A 35 2.66 13.68 -24.81
N ASP A 36 1.41 13.83 -24.37
CA ASP A 36 1.04 14.63 -23.18
C ASP A 36 1.11 13.83 -21.86
N GLY A 37 1.66 12.63 -21.90
CA GLY A 37 1.77 11.78 -20.74
C GLY A 37 3.18 11.60 -20.21
N LEU A 38 3.27 10.92 -19.07
CA LEU A 38 4.51 10.59 -18.39
C LEU A 38 4.53 9.11 -18.04
N LEU A 39 5.56 8.43 -18.50
CA LEU A 39 5.89 7.06 -18.10
C LEU A 39 7.11 7.10 -17.17
N SER A 40 7.00 6.46 -16.01
CA SER A 40 8.09 6.32 -15.04
C SER A 40 8.33 4.84 -14.77
N LEU A 41 9.60 4.45 -14.73
CA LEU A 41 10.06 3.11 -14.35
C LEU A 41 11.18 3.27 -13.33
N ALA A 42 11.15 2.47 -12.25
CA ALA A 42 12.25 2.34 -11.30
C ALA A 42 12.51 0.86 -11.01
N LEU A 43 13.79 0.51 -10.85
CA LEU A 43 14.26 -0.77 -10.36
C LEU A 43 15.13 -0.51 -9.14
N PHE A 44 14.90 -1.22 -8.04
CA PHE A 44 15.62 -0.96 -6.80
C PHE A 44 15.97 -2.24 -6.05
N GLN A 45 17.00 -2.15 -5.23
CA GLN A 45 17.32 -3.12 -4.20
C GLN A 45 17.75 -2.39 -2.93
N THR A 46 17.18 -2.81 -1.81
CA THR A 46 17.57 -2.34 -0.46
C THR A 46 17.98 -3.55 0.37
N ASP A 47 19.17 -3.53 0.90
CA ASP A 47 19.65 -4.45 1.92
C ASP A 47 19.62 -3.75 3.28
N THR A 48 19.04 -4.40 4.28
CA THR A 48 18.91 -3.85 5.64
C THR A 48 19.58 -4.78 6.64
N ASP A 49 20.45 -4.24 7.45
CA ASP A 49 21.03 -4.89 8.62
C ASP A 49 20.28 -4.48 9.89
N ASP A 50 20.11 -5.43 10.81
CA ASP A 50 19.39 -5.26 12.08
C ASP A 50 17.95 -4.72 11.89
N GLU A 51 17.22 -5.19 10.87
CA GLU A 51 15.85 -4.79 10.58
C GLU A 51 14.95 -4.94 11.81
N ILE A 52 14.21 -3.89 12.19
CA ILE A 52 13.23 -3.96 13.28
C ILE A 52 11.93 -4.53 12.72
N VAL A 53 11.54 -5.71 13.18
CA VAL A 53 10.36 -6.45 12.75
C VAL A 53 9.44 -6.77 13.91
N VAL A 54 8.18 -7.07 13.62
CA VAL A 54 7.24 -7.56 14.63
C VAL A 54 7.70 -8.93 15.12
N ASP A 55 7.93 -9.06 16.42
CA ASP A 55 8.21 -10.33 17.06
C ASP A 55 6.92 -11.09 17.35
N SER A 56 5.99 -10.46 18.05
CA SER A 56 4.70 -11.04 18.39
C SER A 56 3.62 -9.97 18.57
N SER A 57 2.38 -10.30 18.23
CA SER A 57 1.20 -9.49 18.51
C SER A 57 0.22 -10.30 19.36
N SER A 58 -0.19 -9.78 20.52
CA SER A 58 -1.13 -10.44 21.44
C SER A 58 -1.92 -9.43 22.26
N GLY A 59 -3.23 -9.59 22.34
CA GLY A 59 -4.10 -8.77 23.19
C GLY A 59 -4.00 -7.27 22.90
N GLY A 60 -3.79 -6.88 21.65
CA GLY A 60 -3.62 -5.48 21.23
C GLY A 60 -2.24 -4.88 21.53
N ARG A 61 -1.27 -5.69 21.94
CA ARG A 61 0.11 -5.30 22.16
C ARG A 61 1.02 -5.96 21.14
N THR A 62 1.94 -5.21 20.58
CA THR A 62 2.94 -5.68 19.63
C THR A 62 4.33 -5.51 20.22
N THR A 63 5.13 -6.56 20.18
CA THR A 63 6.55 -6.53 20.53
C THR A 63 7.41 -6.58 19.27
N TYR A 64 8.63 -6.10 19.36
CA TYR A 64 9.55 -5.98 18.23
C TYR A 64 10.90 -6.59 18.57
N LYS A 65 11.56 -7.12 17.54
CA LYS A 65 12.94 -7.64 17.59
C LYS A 65 13.74 -7.13 16.39
N ASN A 66 15.05 -7.27 16.44
CA ASN A 66 15.87 -7.12 15.24
C ASN A 66 15.93 -8.47 14.52
N ALA A 67 15.49 -8.52 13.27
CA ALA A 67 15.91 -9.54 12.32
C ALA A 67 17.37 -9.23 11.90
N GLY A 68 18.17 -10.25 11.62
CA GLY A 68 19.57 -10.02 11.25
C GLY A 68 19.70 -9.21 9.97
N LYS A 69 19.22 -9.77 8.87
CA LYS A 69 19.28 -9.12 7.54
C LYS A 69 18.00 -9.34 6.75
N THR A 70 17.59 -8.31 6.02
CA THR A 70 16.48 -8.40 5.06
C THR A 70 16.91 -7.85 3.71
N ARG A 71 16.21 -8.24 2.65
CA ARG A 71 16.36 -7.67 1.32
C ARG A 71 14.99 -7.35 0.74
N ARG A 72 14.88 -6.16 0.18
CA ARG A 72 13.77 -5.72 -0.65
C ARG A 72 14.31 -5.42 -2.04
N GLN A 73 13.76 -6.08 -3.06
CA GLN A 73 14.08 -5.78 -4.45
C GLN A 73 12.78 -5.65 -5.21
N GLY A 74 12.72 -4.72 -6.17
CA GLY A 74 11.48 -4.46 -6.84
C GLY A 74 11.58 -3.67 -8.11
N ALA A 75 10.41 -3.56 -8.76
CA ALA A 75 10.18 -2.74 -9.92
C ALA A 75 8.90 -1.93 -9.73
N GLU A 76 8.94 -0.68 -10.12
CA GLU A 76 7.81 0.24 -10.11
C GLU A 76 7.57 0.79 -11.50
N LEU A 77 6.33 0.74 -11.95
CA LEU A 77 5.85 1.33 -13.18
C LEU A 77 4.74 2.32 -12.85
N ALA A 78 4.79 3.53 -13.40
CA ALA A 78 3.69 4.49 -13.32
C ALA A 78 3.49 5.16 -14.68
N TRP A 79 2.25 5.28 -15.09
CA TRP A 79 1.86 5.91 -16.34
C TRP A 79 0.67 6.83 -16.12
N ASP A 80 0.81 8.09 -16.54
CA ASP A 80 -0.24 9.10 -16.59
C ASP A 80 -0.33 9.60 -18.02
N GLN A 81 -1.52 9.59 -18.61
CA GLN A 81 -1.73 10.01 -19.99
C GLN A 81 -3.09 10.69 -20.17
N ARG A 82 -3.09 11.80 -20.92
CA ARG A 82 -4.30 12.40 -21.48
C ARG A 82 -4.45 11.98 -22.94
N PHE A 83 -5.67 11.66 -23.34
CA PHE A 83 -6.04 11.28 -24.70
C PHE A 83 -7.21 12.13 -25.18
N ALA A 84 -7.27 12.40 -26.49
CA ALA A 84 -8.44 12.95 -27.20
C ALA A 84 -9.21 13.99 -26.37
N GLY A 85 -8.53 15.06 -25.95
CA GLY A 85 -9.09 16.10 -25.11
C GLY A 85 -9.11 15.71 -23.62
N ASP A 86 -10.26 15.29 -23.11
CA ASP A 86 -10.48 15.21 -21.66
C ASP A 86 -10.42 13.80 -21.08
N PHE A 87 -10.09 12.78 -21.88
CA PHE A 87 -9.87 11.44 -21.35
C PHE A 87 -8.52 11.34 -20.66
N ARG A 88 -8.53 10.79 -19.46
CA ARG A 88 -7.33 10.56 -18.66
C ARG A 88 -7.23 9.10 -18.24
N VAL A 89 -6.04 8.56 -18.38
CA VAL A 89 -5.65 7.23 -17.88
C VAL A 89 -4.52 7.39 -16.89
N ASN A 90 -4.65 6.73 -15.74
CA ASN A 90 -3.56 6.56 -14.78
C ASN A 90 -3.40 5.07 -14.53
N ALA A 91 -2.16 4.57 -14.52
CA ALA A 91 -1.87 3.20 -14.15
C ALA A 91 -0.56 3.15 -13.36
N SER A 92 -0.52 2.29 -12.35
CA SER A 92 0.71 1.98 -11.65
C SER A 92 0.75 0.50 -11.28
N TRP A 93 1.96 -0.04 -11.26
CA TRP A 93 2.23 -1.40 -10.82
C TRP A 93 3.54 -1.44 -10.04
N THR A 94 3.50 -2.06 -8.87
CA THR A 94 4.67 -2.33 -8.05
C THR A 94 4.82 -3.84 -7.90
N TRP A 95 5.99 -4.35 -8.26
CA TRP A 95 6.44 -5.67 -7.87
C TRP A 95 7.52 -5.51 -6.80
N LEU A 96 7.34 -6.18 -5.64
CA LEU A 96 8.24 -6.08 -4.49
C LEU A 96 8.49 -7.46 -3.90
N ASP A 97 9.71 -7.94 -3.98
CA ASP A 97 10.16 -9.15 -3.29
C ASP A 97 10.91 -8.76 -2.03
N ALA A 98 10.24 -8.89 -0.87
CA ALA A 98 10.79 -8.59 0.44
C ALA A 98 10.98 -9.89 1.21
N THR A 99 12.24 -10.22 1.54
CA THR A 99 12.61 -11.52 2.14
C THR A 99 13.60 -11.36 3.27
N TYR A 100 13.52 -12.27 4.22
CA TYR A 100 14.56 -12.45 5.23
C TYR A 100 15.82 -13.07 4.59
N ARG A 101 16.98 -12.54 4.97
CA ARG A 101 18.29 -13.07 4.58
C ARG A 101 19.05 -13.65 5.78
N SER A 102 18.68 -13.24 6.99
CA SER A 102 19.12 -13.78 8.26
C SER A 102 18.06 -13.50 9.31
N ASN A 103 17.25 -14.47 9.67
CA ASN A 103 16.24 -14.37 10.72
C ASN A 103 15.95 -15.75 11.33
N VAL A 104 15.58 -15.77 12.60
CA VAL A 104 15.12 -16.95 13.32
C VAL A 104 13.69 -16.71 13.78
N CYS A 105 12.78 -17.62 13.41
CA CYS A 105 11.38 -17.59 13.74
C CYS A 105 11.05 -18.88 14.51
N ASN A 106 10.55 -18.75 15.75
CA ASN A 106 10.23 -19.91 16.59
C ASN A 106 11.32 -21.00 16.61
N GLU A 107 12.58 -20.57 16.79
CA GLU A 107 13.78 -21.44 16.82
C GLU A 107 14.13 -22.09 15.45
N GLN A 108 13.46 -21.74 14.36
CA GLN A 108 13.75 -22.22 13.00
C GLN A 108 14.36 -21.14 12.11
N ASP A 109 15.13 -21.56 11.12
CA ASP A 109 15.67 -20.65 10.11
C ASP A 109 14.57 -20.20 9.14
N CYS A 110 14.33 -18.89 9.07
CA CYS A 110 13.38 -18.26 8.17
C CYS A 110 14.04 -17.59 6.95
N ASN A 111 15.28 -17.92 6.65
CA ASN A 111 15.98 -17.35 5.51
C ASN A 111 15.26 -17.71 4.20
N GLY A 112 15.03 -16.68 3.36
CA GLY A 112 14.27 -16.82 2.12
C GLY A 112 12.76 -16.68 2.27
N ASN A 113 12.21 -16.71 3.50
CA ASN A 113 10.79 -16.44 3.72
C ASN A 113 10.47 -14.99 3.37
N ARG A 114 9.25 -14.79 2.88
CA ARG A 114 8.70 -13.46 2.63
C ARG A 114 8.46 -12.74 3.97
N MET A 115 8.79 -11.47 4.00
CA MET A 115 8.42 -10.62 5.14
C MET A 115 6.89 -10.48 5.20
N PRO A 116 6.28 -10.72 6.36
CA PRO A 116 4.83 -10.61 6.50
C PRO A 116 4.36 -9.15 6.42
N GLY A 117 3.05 -8.96 6.16
CA GLY A 117 2.45 -7.64 6.02
C GLY A 117 2.71 -6.96 4.67
N ILE A 118 3.48 -7.57 3.77
CA ILE A 118 3.91 -6.99 2.49
C ILE A 118 3.34 -7.79 1.32
N ALA A 119 2.59 -7.12 0.44
CA ALA A 119 2.14 -7.72 -0.81
C ALA A 119 3.26 -7.71 -1.85
N ARG A 120 3.44 -8.83 -2.58
CA ARG A 120 4.45 -8.92 -3.65
C ARG A 120 4.07 -8.11 -4.88
N ASN A 121 2.79 -7.96 -5.16
CA ASN A 121 2.28 -7.21 -6.31
C ASN A 121 1.17 -6.27 -5.86
N MET A 122 1.24 -5.02 -6.31
CA MET A 122 0.21 -4.01 -6.11
C MET A 122 -0.03 -3.31 -7.43
N GLY A 123 -1.29 -3.05 -7.75
CA GLY A 123 -1.67 -2.40 -8.98
C GLY A 123 -2.81 -1.41 -8.79
N PHE A 124 -2.77 -0.36 -9.58
CA PHE A 124 -3.84 0.61 -9.71
C PHE A 124 -4.02 0.98 -11.18
N ALA A 125 -5.25 1.10 -11.62
CA ALA A 125 -5.58 1.65 -12.92
C ALA A 125 -6.86 2.47 -12.83
N SER A 126 -6.90 3.60 -13.52
CA SER A 126 -8.13 4.39 -13.69
C SER A 126 -8.24 4.93 -15.11
N ILE A 127 -9.46 5.02 -15.58
CA ILE A 127 -9.82 5.72 -16.81
C ILE A 127 -11.05 6.58 -16.56
N GLY A 128 -11.04 7.80 -17.04
CA GLY A 128 -12.15 8.72 -16.89
C GLY A 128 -12.17 9.80 -17.96
N TYR A 129 -13.35 10.30 -18.24
CA TYR A 129 -13.58 11.55 -18.93
C TYR A 129 -13.60 12.65 -17.88
N VAL A 130 -12.63 13.56 -17.90
CA VAL A 130 -12.40 14.56 -16.84
C VAL A 130 -12.13 15.95 -17.48
N PRO A 131 -13.19 16.62 -17.98
CA PRO A 131 -13.07 17.97 -18.54
C PRO A 131 -12.74 19.02 -17.46
N GLU A 132 -12.30 20.19 -17.87
CA GLU A 132 -12.06 21.32 -16.97
C GLU A 132 -13.35 21.82 -16.31
N ASP A 133 -14.48 21.74 -17.02
CA ASP A 133 -15.80 22.18 -16.58
C ASP A 133 -16.86 21.20 -17.07
N GLY A 134 -17.95 21.04 -16.31
CA GLY A 134 -19.06 20.15 -16.65
C GLY A 134 -18.98 18.77 -16.01
N TRP A 135 -19.69 17.81 -16.62
CA TRP A 135 -19.77 16.44 -16.13
C TRP A 135 -18.47 15.66 -16.37
N TYR A 136 -18.06 14.92 -15.35
CA TYR A 136 -17.00 13.93 -15.45
C TYR A 136 -17.44 12.58 -14.85
N ALA A 137 -16.85 11.51 -15.35
CA ALA A 137 -17.08 10.17 -14.84
C ALA A 137 -15.93 9.25 -15.20
N GLY A 138 -15.73 8.23 -14.39
CA GLY A 138 -14.69 7.23 -14.62
C GLY A 138 -14.82 6.02 -13.75
N THR A 139 -13.88 5.12 -13.95
CA THR A 139 -13.73 3.90 -13.16
C THR A 139 -12.29 3.74 -12.71
N GLU A 140 -12.12 3.08 -11.57
CA GLU A 140 -10.80 2.71 -11.06
C GLU A 140 -10.78 1.25 -10.64
N ALA A 141 -9.62 0.62 -10.73
CA ALA A 141 -9.38 -0.73 -10.26
C ALA A 141 -8.12 -0.74 -9.38
N ARG A 142 -8.17 -1.46 -8.26
CA ARG A 142 -7.06 -1.66 -7.33
C ARG A 142 -6.83 -3.15 -7.16
N TYR A 143 -5.62 -3.59 -7.39
CA TYR A 143 -5.18 -4.95 -7.15
C TYR A 143 -4.21 -4.99 -5.98
N MET A 144 -4.43 -5.93 -5.08
CA MET A 144 -3.52 -6.28 -4.00
C MET A 144 -3.20 -7.76 -4.10
N GLY A 145 -1.91 -8.10 -4.18
CA GLY A 145 -1.41 -9.46 -4.12
C GLY A 145 -1.63 -10.10 -2.75
N ASP A 146 -1.35 -11.39 -2.66
CA ASP A 146 -1.41 -12.09 -1.39
C ASP A 146 -0.36 -11.59 -0.39
N ILE A 147 -0.72 -11.59 0.90
CA ILE A 147 0.09 -11.08 1.99
C ILE A 147 0.31 -12.20 2.99
N MET A 148 1.58 -12.50 3.35
CA MET A 148 1.89 -13.40 4.46
C MET A 148 1.56 -12.72 5.79
N ALA A 149 1.02 -13.49 6.73
CA ALA A 149 0.63 -12.98 8.04
C ALA A 149 1.62 -13.33 9.14
N ASP A 150 2.54 -14.25 8.88
CA ASP A 150 3.57 -14.68 9.82
C ASP A 150 4.95 -14.83 9.15
N ASP A 151 6.01 -14.78 9.96
CA ASP A 151 7.40 -14.94 9.52
C ASP A 151 7.69 -16.31 8.93
N GLU A 152 6.94 -17.35 9.35
CA GLU A 152 7.08 -18.73 8.89
C GLU A 152 6.41 -18.95 7.53
N ASN A 153 5.62 -17.98 7.05
CA ASN A 153 4.82 -18.03 5.83
C ASN A 153 3.76 -19.16 5.83
N THR A 154 3.22 -19.48 6.99
CA THR A 154 2.19 -20.51 7.15
C THR A 154 0.77 -19.97 6.95
N ALA A 155 0.55 -18.69 7.26
CA ALA A 155 -0.73 -18.01 7.11
C ALA A 155 -0.66 -16.92 6.02
N LYS A 156 -1.70 -16.87 5.18
CA LYS A 156 -1.73 -15.99 4.01
C LYS A 156 -3.11 -15.38 3.78
N ALA A 157 -3.18 -14.05 3.70
CA ALA A 157 -4.35 -13.34 3.20
C ALA A 157 -4.39 -13.44 1.66
N PRO A 158 -5.53 -13.83 1.05
CA PRO A 158 -5.64 -13.98 -0.40
C PRO A 158 -5.61 -12.64 -1.13
N SER A 159 -5.16 -12.65 -2.38
CA SER A 159 -5.20 -11.49 -3.27
C SER A 159 -6.62 -11.06 -3.61
N TYR A 160 -6.78 -9.78 -3.92
CA TYR A 160 -8.07 -9.23 -4.34
C TYR A 160 -7.93 -8.11 -5.37
N THR A 161 -9.03 -7.88 -6.11
CA THR A 161 -9.21 -6.71 -6.98
C THR A 161 -10.50 -6.02 -6.59
N LEU A 162 -10.44 -4.71 -6.42
CA LEU A 162 -11.61 -3.86 -6.17
C LEU A 162 -11.80 -2.93 -7.36
N VAL A 163 -13.05 -2.71 -7.73
CA VAL A 163 -13.43 -1.76 -8.78
C VAL A 163 -14.31 -0.69 -8.17
N GLY A 164 -14.02 0.56 -8.48
CA GLY A 164 -14.81 1.72 -8.09
C GLY A 164 -15.31 2.51 -9.30
N LEU A 165 -16.36 3.27 -9.07
CA LEU A 165 -16.87 4.27 -10.02
C LEU A 165 -16.86 5.63 -9.36
N PHE A 166 -16.58 6.66 -10.14
CA PHE A 166 -16.71 8.05 -9.72
C PHE A 166 -17.39 8.88 -10.80
N THR A 167 -18.12 9.88 -10.37
CA THR A 167 -18.75 10.88 -11.24
C THR A 167 -18.88 12.19 -10.50
N GLY A 168 -19.02 13.27 -11.22
CA GLY A 168 -19.27 14.57 -10.63
C GLY A 168 -19.55 15.64 -11.66
N TYR A 169 -19.78 16.84 -11.17
CA TYR A 169 -20.00 18.02 -11.98
C TYR A 169 -19.19 19.16 -11.43
N LYS A 170 -18.29 19.71 -12.26
CA LYS A 170 -17.45 20.86 -11.94
C LYS A 170 -18.05 22.09 -12.60
N TYR A 171 -18.24 23.14 -11.80
CA TYR A 171 -18.71 24.45 -12.26
C TYR A 171 -17.68 25.53 -11.93
N ASN A 172 -17.20 26.18 -12.97
CA ASN A 172 -16.26 27.29 -12.84
C ASN A 172 -16.96 28.60 -13.22
N TYR A 173 -16.94 29.58 -12.32
CA TYR A 173 -17.50 30.91 -12.56
C TYR A 173 -16.60 31.99 -11.95
N HIS A 174 -15.92 32.78 -12.79
CA HIS A 174 -14.92 33.74 -12.36
C HIS A 174 -13.90 33.12 -11.39
N ASN A 175 -13.90 33.60 -10.15
CA ASN A 175 -12.99 33.16 -9.08
C ASN A 175 -13.53 31.98 -8.26
N LEU A 176 -14.75 31.50 -8.58
CA LEU A 176 -15.42 30.42 -7.86
C LEU A 176 -15.34 29.12 -8.65
N THR A 177 -14.89 28.06 -8.02
CA THR A 177 -15.01 26.68 -8.51
C THR A 177 -15.85 25.88 -7.52
N VAL A 178 -16.88 25.21 -8.02
CA VAL A 178 -17.69 24.25 -7.25
C VAL A 178 -17.58 22.89 -7.92
N ASP A 179 -17.24 21.87 -7.17
CA ASP A 179 -17.13 20.49 -7.65
C ASP A 179 -18.01 19.59 -6.75
N LEU A 180 -19.08 19.07 -7.32
CA LEU A 180 -19.98 18.10 -6.69
C LEU A 180 -19.57 16.71 -7.18
N PHE A 181 -19.31 15.79 -6.26
CA PHE A 181 -18.89 14.45 -6.64
C PHE A 181 -19.61 13.33 -5.89
N GLY A 182 -19.70 12.19 -6.54
CA GLY A 182 -20.16 10.92 -5.98
C GLY A 182 -19.22 9.78 -6.38
N ARG A 183 -19.09 8.80 -5.50
CA ARG A 183 -18.30 7.60 -5.76
C ARG A 183 -18.95 6.35 -5.20
N VAL A 184 -18.64 5.24 -5.82
CA VAL A 184 -18.95 3.90 -5.32
C VAL A 184 -17.64 3.14 -5.20
N ASP A 185 -17.29 2.72 -4.01
CA ASP A 185 -16.14 1.87 -3.76
C ASP A 185 -16.58 0.42 -3.65
N ASN A 186 -15.71 -0.51 -4.08
CA ASN A 186 -16.00 -1.94 -4.09
C ASN A 186 -17.34 -2.26 -4.79
N LEU A 187 -17.46 -1.85 -6.04
CA LEU A 187 -18.69 -1.95 -6.86
C LEU A 187 -19.32 -3.35 -6.85
N PHE A 188 -18.50 -4.39 -6.83
CA PHE A 188 -18.95 -5.78 -6.87
C PHE A 188 -19.19 -6.40 -5.50
N ASP A 189 -19.12 -5.59 -4.42
CA ASP A 189 -19.35 -6.02 -3.04
C ASP A 189 -18.49 -7.23 -2.63
N LYS A 190 -17.21 -7.21 -3.04
CA LYS A 190 -16.28 -8.29 -2.76
C LYS A 190 -15.90 -8.30 -1.27
N GLU A 191 -16.01 -9.45 -0.64
CA GLU A 191 -15.42 -9.70 0.67
C GLU A 191 -13.91 -9.91 0.53
N TYR A 192 -13.12 -9.23 1.34
CA TYR A 192 -11.66 -9.31 1.31
C TYR A 192 -11.03 -8.99 2.66
N VAL A 193 -9.80 -9.47 2.82
CA VAL A 193 -8.94 -9.12 3.97
C VAL A 193 -8.21 -7.83 3.63
N GLY A 194 -8.48 -6.77 4.38
CA GLY A 194 -7.89 -5.45 4.13
C GLY A 194 -6.54 -5.26 4.76
N SER A 195 -6.30 -5.88 5.92
CA SER A 195 -5.01 -5.88 6.60
C SER A 195 -4.77 -7.20 7.34
N VAL A 196 -3.51 -7.43 7.71
CA VAL A 196 -3.10 -8.55 8.54
C VAL A 196 -2.45 -8.04 9.82
N ILE A 197 -2.70 -8.73 10.92
CA ILE A 197 -1.97 -8.54 12.19
C ILE A 197 -0.79 -9.50 12.15
N VAL A 198 0.40 -8.96 11.95
CA VAL A 198 1.62 -9.74 11.78
C VAL A 198 1.98 -10.47 13.07
N ASN A 199 2.30 -11.77 12.94
CA ASN A 199 2.71 -12.66 14.04
C ASN A 199 1.72 -12.66 15.22
N GLU A 200 0.42 -12.65 14.93
CA GLU A 200 -0.61 -12.71 15.97
C GLU A 200 -0.65 -14.09 16.63
N SER A 201 -0.46 -14.13 17.94
CA SER A 201 -0.20 -15.35 18.73
C SER A 201 -1.37 -16.33 18.82
N ASN A 202 -2.61 -15.88 18.55
CA ASN A 202 -3.82 -16.71 18.61
C ASN A 202 -4.36 -17.10 17.22
N GLY A 203 -3.60 -16.83 16.15
CA GLY A 203 -4.00 -17.11 14.77
C GLY A 203 -5.11 -16.20 14.22
N ARG A 204 -5.39 -15.06 14.84
CA ARG A 204 -6.39 -14.08 14.40
C ARG A 204 -5.75 -13.03 13.48
N TYR A 205 -5.16 -13.52 12.42
CA TYR A 205 -4.35 -12.68 11.52
C TYR A 205 -5.15 -11.68 10.68
N TYR A 206 -6.45 -11.92 10.42
CA TYR A 206 -7.16 -11.26 9.34
C TYR A 206 -8.13 -10.21 9.82
N GLU A 207 -8.03 -9.00 9.27
CA GLU A 207 -8.97 -7.92 9.49
C GLU A 207 -9.83 -7.71 8.24
N PRO A 208 -11.17 -7.87 8.36
CA PRO A 208 -12.07 -7.67 7.24
C PRO A 208 -12.14 -6.18 6.87
N SER A 209 -12.34 -5.92 5.59
CA SER A 209 -12.58 -4.58 5.08
C SER A 209 -14.03 -4.34 4.71
N PRO A 210 -14.46 -3.06 4.59
CA PRO A 210 -15.82 -2.72 4.22
C PRO A 210 -16.21 -3.32 2.87
N GLY A 211 -17.46 -3.78 2.75
CA GLY A 211 -18.09 -4.10 1.50
C GLY A 211 -18.30 -2.86 0.62
N ARG A 212 -19.23 -2.93 -0.33
CA ARG A 212 -19.60 -1.79 -1.18
C ARG A 212 -20.02 -0.61 -0.32
N ASN A 213 -19.47 0.55 -0.62
CA ASN A 213 -19.82 1.79 0.06
C ASN A 213 -19.96 2.95 -0.94
N TYR A 214 -20.61 4.01 -0.49
CA TYR A 214 -20.97 5.16 -1.32
C TYR A 214 -20.49 6.43 -0.63
N GLY A 215 -19.92 7.34 -1.40
CA GLY A 215 -19.50 8.65 -0.93
C GLY A 215 -20.09 9.74 -1.80
N VAL A 216 -20.49 10.85 -1.19
CA VAL A 216 -20.84 12.09 -1.88
C VAL A 216 -20.14 13.24 -1.18
N GLY A 217 -19.76 14.26 -1.94
CA GLY A 217 -19.09 15.42 -1.39
C GLY A 217 -19.12 16.61 -2.30
N MET A 218 -18.67 17.75 -1.77
CA MET A 218 -18.57 19.00 -2.47
C MET A 218 -17.27 19.72 -2.09
N ASN A 219 -16.55 20.20 -3.11
CA ASN A 219 -15.41 21.09 -2.94
C ASN A 219 -15.80 22.48 -3.43
N ILE A 220 -15.49 23.51 -2.68
CA ILE A 220 -15.66 24.92 -3.07
C ILE A 220 -14.29 25.59 -2.96
N ALA A 221 -13.81 26.17 -4.05
CA ALA A 221 -12.59 26.96 -4.07
C ALA A 221 -12.88 28.38 -4.54
N TRP A 222 -12.32 29.37 -3.83
CA TRP A 222 -12.38 30.76 -4.20
C TRP A 222 -10.96 31.31 -4.37
N ARG A 223 -10.66 31.96 -5.50
CA ARG A 223 -9.38 32.65 -5.72
C ARG A 223 -9.53 34.10 -5.31
N PHE A 224 -8.75 34.51 -4.33
CA PHE A 224 -8.62 35.94 -3.97
C PHE A 224 -7.67 36.59 -4.98
N GLU A 225 -8.08 37.77 -5.49
CA GLU A 225 -7.22 38.63 -6.31
C GLU A 225 -6.24 39.42 -5.45
#